data_7c3e9fb8ef010b3b6c431918e1ddb2fc
#
_entry.id   7c3e9fb8ef010b3b6c431918e1ddb2fc
#
_cell.length_a   1.000
_cell.length_b   1.000
_cell.length_c   1.000
_cell.angle_alpha   90.00
_cell.angle_beta   90.00
_cell.angle_gamma   90.00
#
_symmetry.space_group_name_H-M   'P 1'
#
loop_
_entity.id
_entity.type
_entity.pdbx_description
1 polymer ?
#
loop_
_entity_poly.entity_id
_entity_poly.type
_entity_poly.pdbx_seq_one_letter_code
_entity_poly.pdbx_strand_id
1 'polypeptide(L)'
;MSKGITRRSFLGVGTLGATGVALAGLGLVGCTPQKTNKADSAKATSKDEAEAVAIDESSIGSTKTYDIVVVGGCSAGLSATAAAAEEGASVICLEKTSKPAGAGTYYGFINTDLLMRNGVEPVDEDKYARDLIEAALGATNPKLVRTFVGNSASVGNWLEGVAKAADSELKFSNAMGSENTACFDDDTPGKSAYDTLTKYASSKGAEFAYESEAVQLDKDDSGRIVSVVVRNGDGTYTRYAANKGVVLATGGFNGNSAMMDKYIPWVDQETLAIMSPIHATGNTGDGITMSKAVGATIPKAPMCPMIHFIQGAMPVAGTLYVNGAGRRFMDEGTSMEVAAQIVMRQPGHTMYQISDAKPSGMALMMQTMGAAGASDSASAGDHGPSSGMANDKSPTFDTLEELAASLDMDPDILASTVNRFNELVAKGTDEDFNSDFSTAVSIDTPPFKAVETPPCMLAAMGGPQIDETMAVLDENYAPIPGLYATGNCAGGFYGPNYPMQVQSGLARAFGVVSGCLASKNALASA
;
A
#
# COMPACT_ATOMS: atom_id res chain seq x y z
N MET A 1 33.36 -42.75 -5.50
CA MET A 1 33.39 -42.75 -4.03
C MET A 1 33.63 -41.32 -3.55
N SER A 2 32.59 -40.59 -3.26
CA SER A 2 32.69 -39.21 -2.75
C SER A 2 32.56 -39.26 -1.24
N LYS A 3 33.57 -38.78 -0.53
CA LYS A 3 33.55 -38.69 0.95
C LYS A 3 32.78 -37.43 1.33
N GLY A 4 31.68 -37.59 2.04
CA GLY A 4 30.87 -36.50 2.60
C GLY A 4 31.60 -35.79 3.74
N ILE A 5 31.53 -34.48 3.74
CA ILE A 5 32.06 -33.59 4.79
C ILE A 5 31.02 -33.54 5.92
N THR A 6 31.41 -33.91 7.12
CA THR A 6 30.53 -33.89 8.30
C THR A 6 30.57 -32.54 9.03
N ARG A 7 29.46 -32.17 9.67
CA ARG A 7 29.22 -30.90 10.38
C ARG A 7 30.21 -30.54 11.52
N ARG A 8 31.22 -31.36 11.80
CA ARG A 8 32.18 -31.15 12.90
C ARG A 8 33.50 -30.49 12.50
N SER A 9 33.77 -30.25 11.22
CA SER A 9 35.02 -29.65 10.75
C SER A 9 34.98 -28.14 10.50
N PHE A 10 33.89 -27.46 10.86
CA PHE A 10 33.74 -26.02 10.61
C PHE A 10 34.00 -25.11 11.83
N LEU A 11 34.33 -25.67 13.01
CA LEU A 11 34.51 -24.91 14.25
C LEU A 11 35.95 -25.00 14.79
N GLY A 12 36.93 -24.74 13.99
CA GLY A 12 38.30 -24.82 14.50
C GLY A 12 39.34 -24.12 13.64
N VAL A 13 39.23 -22.82 13.44
CA VAL A 13 40.41 -21.94 13.20
C VAL A 13 40.01 -20.51 13.56
N GLY A 14 40.42 -20.06 14.69
CA GLY A 14 40.35 -18.66 15.10
C GLY A 14 41.17 -18.45 16.34
N THR A 15 42.34 -17.95 16.20
CA THR A 15 43.04 -17.03 17.12
C THR A 15 44.55 -17.07 16.84
N LEU A 16 45.12 -15.91 16.64
CA LEU A 16 46.47 -15.40 16.84
C LEU A 16 46.82 -14.54 15.58
N GLY A 17 47.21 -13.32 15.64
CA GLY A 17 47.94 -12.48 16.54
C GLY A 17 48.13 -11.11 15.91
N ALA A 18 48.13 -10.10 16.73
CA ALA A 18 48.47 -8.73 16.37
C ALA A 18 49.98 -8.56 16.18
N THR A 19 50.36 -7.89 15.10
CA THR A 19 51.61 -7.06 15.09
C THR A 19 51.46 -5.98 14.02
N GLY A 20 51.63 -4.74 14.43
CA GLY A 20 51.60 -3.57 13.61
C GLY A 20 52.90 -3.39 12.79
N VAL A 21 52.78 -2.82 11.62
CA VAL A 21 53.85 -2.11 10.94
C VAL A 21 53.30 -0.85 10.31
N ALA A 22 53.82 0.27 10.79
CA ALA A 22 53.61 1.57 10.15
C ALA A 22 54.50 1.65 8.88
N LEU A 23 53.93 2.14 7.78
CA LEU A 23 54.71 2.66 6.67
C LEU A 23 54.09 3.94 6.12
N ALA A 24 54.93 4.95 6.13
CA ALA A 24 54.64 6.32 5.73
C ALA A 24 54.60 6.49 4.21
N GLY A 25 53.72 7.37 3.77
CA GLY A 25 53.95 8.37 2.74
C GLY A 25 54.03 7.93 1.30
N LEU A 26 53.03 8.32 0.54
CA LEU A 26 53.20 8.94 -0.79
C LEU A 26 51.92 9.75 -1.10
N GLY A 27 52.12 11.04 -1.34
CA GLY A 27 51.03 11.98 -1.58
C GLY A 27 50.33 11.75 -2.93
N LEU A 28 49.03 11.91 -2.88
CA LEU A 28 48.23 12.17 -4.06
C LEU A 28 47.53 13.52 -3.90
N VAL A 29 47.73 14.37 -4.88
CA VAL A 29 47.28 15.72 -5.05
C VAL A 29 45.74 15.76 -4.98
N GLY A 30 45.22 16.56 -4.08
CA GLY A 30 43.79 16.73 -3.90
C GLY A 30 43.10 17.47 -5.04
N CYS A 31 41.94 16.97 -5.42
CA CYS A 31 40.89 17.78 -6.02
C CYS A 31 39.96 18.27 -4.89
N THR A 32 40.02 19.55 -4.61
CA THR A 32 39.11 20.24 -3.70
C THR A 32 37.72 20.34 -4.33
N PRO A 33 36.64 19.89 -3.66
CA PRO A 33 35.31 20.19 -4.14
C PRO A 33 35.00 21.67 -3.93
N GLN A 34 34.53 22.31 -4.96
CA GLN A 34 34.05 23.69 -4.95
C GLN A 34 32.82 23.77 -4.02
N LYS A 35 32.86 24.68 -3.05
CA LYS A 35 31.75 24.97 -2.14
C LYS A 35 30.60 25.56 -2.95
N THR A 36 29.56 24.79 -3.18
CA THR A 36 28.25 25.33 -3.49
C THR A 36 27.58 25.78 -2.18
N ASN A 37 27.05 26.98 -2.16
CA ASN A 37 26.34 27.56 -1.03
C ASN A 37 25.15 26.65 -0.69
N LYS A 38 25.24 25.96 0.44
CA LYS A 38 24.07 25.31 1.06
C LYS A 38 23.13 26.41 1.52
N ALA A 39 21.98 26.51 0.88
CA ALA A 39 20.81 27.04 1.54
C ALA A 39 20.57 26.21 2.81
N ASP A 40 20.35 26.86 3.93
CA ASP A 40 20.02 26.23 5.21
C ASP A 40 18.79 25.34 5.07
N SER A 41 19.00 24.08 4.76
CA SER A 41 18.00 23.05 5.04
C SER A 41 18.00 22.85 6.54
N ALA A 42 16.97 23.36 7.20
CA ALA A 42 16.70 23.08 8.59
C ALA A 42 16.83 21.57 8.80
N LYS A 43 17.78 21.13 9.64
CA LYS A 43 17.84 19.78 10.16
C LYS A 43 16.45 19.45 10.73
N ALA A 44 15.69 18.63 10.03
CA ALA A 44 14.56 17.96 10.65
C ALA A 44 15.16 17.11 11.78
N THR A 45 15.02 17.58 12.99
CA THR A 45 15.27 16.76 14.19
C THR A 45 14.33 15.59 14.07
N SER A 46 14.86 14.35 14.13
CA SER A 46 14.07 13.13 14.29
C SER A 46 13.09 13.39 15.44
N LYS A 47 11.81 13.59 15.12
CA LYS A 47 10.80 13.61 16.17
C LYS A 47 10.69 12.16 16.61
N ASP A 48 11.00 11.90 17.86
CA ASP A 48 10.69 10.62 18.48
C ASP A 48 9.21 10.28 18.19
N GLU A 49 8.94 8.97 18.01
CA GLU A 49 7.58 8.45 17.87
C GLU A 49 6.73 9.08 18.98
N ALA A 50 5.71 9.84 18.64
CA ALA A 50 4.90 10.53 19.63
C ALA A 50 4.36 9.52 20.64
N GLU A 51 4.77 9.64 21.89
CA GLU A 51 4.19 8.84 22.97
C GLU A 51 2.73 9.26 23.18
N ALA A 52 1.87 8.27 23.45
CA ALA A 52 0.49 8.56 23.81
C ALA A 52 0.47 9.41 25.09
N VAL A 53 -0.10 10.59 25.00
CA VAL A 53 -0.25 11.49 26.16
C VAL A 53 -1.54 11.12 26.87
N ALA A 54 -1.43 10.78 28.17
CA ALA A 54 -2.60 10.54 28.99
C ALA A 54 -3.41 11.84 29.14
N ILE A 55 -4.71 11.79 28.81
CA ILE A 55 -5.62 12.92 28.97
C ILE A 55 -6.10 12.95 30.41
N ASP A 56 -6.01 14.13 31.04
CA ASP A 56 -6.51 14.33 32.41
C ASP A 56 -8.02 14.08 32.45
N GLU A 57 -8.46 13.26 33.41
CA GLU A 57 -9.87 12.89 33.61
C GLU A 57 -10.78 14.13 33.74
N SER A 58 -10.27 15.19 34.39
CA SER A 58 -11.00 16.45 34.58
C SER A 58 -11.21 17.22 33.27
N SER A 59 -10.48 16.89 32.21
CA SER A 59 -10.60 17.51 30.87
C SER A 59 -11.69 16.86 30.03
N ILE A 60 -12.22 15.70 30.43
CA ILE A 60 -13.24 14.95 29.69
C ILE A 60 -14.61 15.53 29.99
N GLY A 61 -15.17 16.24 29.02
CA GLY A 61 -16.44 16.97 29.18
C GLY A 61 -17.70 16.08 29.19
N SER A 62 -17.66 14.93 28.54
CA SER A 62 -18.81 14.02 28.45
C SER A 62 -18.40 12.58 28.18
N THR A 63 -19.31 11.64 28.55
CA THR A 63 -19.17 10.22 28.21
C THR A 63 -20.43 9.75 27.49
N LYS A 64 -20.23 9.05 26.35
CA LYS A 64 -21.28 8.37 25.59
C LYS A 64 -21.00 6.87 25.60
N THR A 65 -22.02 6.04 25.54
CA THR A 65 -21.87 4.57 25.64
C THR A 65 -22.51 3.88 24.45
N TYR A 66 -21.76 2.94 23.87
CA TYR A 66 -22.16 2.09 22.76
C TYR A 66 -21.74 0.65 23.02
N ASP A 67 -22.29 -0.30 22.27
CA ASP A 67 -21.78 -1.67 22.31
C ASP A 67 -20.41 -1.76 21.62
N ILE A 68 -20.31 -1.17 20.43
CA ILE A 68 -19.08 -1.13 19.64
C ILE A 68 -18.67 0.32 19.36
N VAL A 69 -17.40 0.64 19.58
CA VAL A 69 -16.78 1.89 19.15
C VAL A 69 -15.77 1.59 18.05
N VAL A 70 -16.01 2.10 16.84
CA VAL A 70 -15.12 1.95 15.70
C VAL A 70 -14.31 3.24 15.53
N VAL A 71 -12.98 3.14 15.40
CA VAL A 71 -12.08 4.27 15.25
C VAL A 71 -11.52 4.30 13.83
N GLY A 72 -11.97 5.24 13.02
CA GLY A 72 -11.58 5.47 11.63
C GLY A 72 -12.70 5.13 10.63
N GLY A 73 -13.04 6.09 9.76
CA GLY A 73 -14.09 6.01 8.74
C GLY A 73 -13.60 5.53 7.36
N CYS A 74 -12.59 4.66 7.30
CA CYS A 74 -12.15 4.02 6.05
C CYS A 74 -13.00 2.78 5.70
N SER A 75 -12.75 2.12 4.56
CA SER A 75 -13.50 0.93 4.15
C SER A 75 -13.57 -0.15 5.24
N ALA A 76 -12.48 -0.36 5.98
CA ALA A 76 -12.43 -1.33 7.08
C ALA A 76 -13.35 -0.92 8.24
N GLY A 77 -13.26 0.34 8.69
CA GLY A 77 -14.08 0.84 9.80
C GLY A 77 -15.56 0.94 9.43
N LEU A 78 -15.87 1.40 8.22
CA LEU A 78 -17.26 1.45 7.75
C LEU A 78 -17.88 0.05 7.63
N SER A 79 -17.09 -0.94 7.19
CA SER A 79 -17.54 -2.34 7.15
C SER A 79 -17.74 -2.93 8.54
N ALA A 80 -16.85 -2.60 9.50
CA ALA A 80 -17.04 -2.96 10.90
C ALA A 80 -18.30 -2.33 11.49
N THR A 81 -18.54 -1.04 11.21
CA THR A 81 -19.72 -0.30 11.66
C THR A 81 -21.00 -0.88 11.06
N ALA A 82 -20.99 -1.16 9.75
CA ALA A 82 -22.14 -1.74 9.05
C ALA A 82 -22.48 -3.13 9.58
N ALA A 83 -21.48 -3.99 9.76
CA ALA A 83 -21.67 -5.34 10.28
C ALA A 83 -22.19 -5.35 11.72
N ALA A 84 -21.68 -4.46 12.60
CA ALA A 84 -22.17 -4.34 13.97
C ALA A 84 -23.64 -3.85 14.01
N ALA A 85 -23.96 -2.82 13.22
CA ALA A 85 -25.32 -2.27 13.16
C ALA A 85 -26.33 -3.27 12.57
N GLU A 86 -25.92 -4.10 11.61
CA GLU A 86 -26.74 -5.16 11.03
C GLU A 86 -27.13 -6.24 12.06
N GLU A 87 -26.21 -6.54 13.01
CA GLU A 87 -26.47 -7.44 14.15
C GLU A 87 -27.30 -6.77 15.27
N GLY A 88 -27.72 -5.52 15.09
CA GLY A 88 -28.55 -4.77 16.03
C GLY A 88 -27.81 -4.13 17.21
N ALA A 89 -26.48 -4.08 17.16
CA ALA A 89 -25.67 -3.42 18.19
C ALA A 89 -25.76 -1.90 18.09
N SER A 90 -25.70 -1.21 19.23
CA SER A 90 -25.43 0.21 19.27
C SER A 90 -23.98 0.47 18.88
N VAL A 91 -23.73 1.19 17.78
CA VAL A 91 -22.40 1.41 17.24
C VAL A 91 -22.18 2.85 16.81
N ILE A 92 -20.97 3.36 17.10
CA ILE A 92 -20.50 4.65 16.61
C ILE A 92 -19.20 4.49 15.85
N CYS A 93 -19.08 5.20 14.72
CA CYS A 93 -17.84 5.36 13.97
C CYS A 93 -17.26 6.75 14.22
N LEU A 94 -16.04 6.81 14.73
CA LEU A 94 -15.27 8.02 15.02
C LEU A 94 -14.30 8.29 13.88
N GLU A 95 -14.43 9.44 13.23
CA GLU A 95 -13.54 9.82 12.13
C GLU A 95 -12.89 11.18 12.42
N LYS A 96 -11.56 11.28 12.33
CA LYS A 96 -10.83 12.50 12.66
C LYS A 96 -10.96 13.61 11.61
N THR A 97 -11.34 13.26 10.39
CA THR A 97 -11.61 14.22 9.31
C THR A 97 -13.09 14.57 9.21
N SER A 98 -13.44 15.50 8.34
CA SER A 98 -14.84 15.96 8.17
C SER A 98 -15.74 14.97 7.42
N LYS A 99 -15.17 13.88 6.88
CA LYS A 99 -15.89 12.83 6.13
C LYS A 99 -15.11 11.54 6.08
N PRO A 100 -15.74 10.39 5.84
CA PRO A 100 -15.04 9.14 5.59
C PRO A 100 -14.09 9.24 4.40
N ALA A 101 -12.93 8.61 4.51
CA ALA A 101 -11.92 8.64 3.47
C ALA A 101 -11.02 7.39 3.50
N GLY A 102 -10.31 7.16 2.39
CA GLY A 102 -9.33 6.08 2.27
C GLY A 102 -8.74 6.05 0.88
N ALA A 103 -7.73 5.19 0.68
CA ALA A 103 -7.06 5.01 -0.60
C ALA A 103 -7.58 3.77 -1.35
N GLY A 104 -7.42 3.79 -2.68
CA GLY A 104 -7.71 2.68 -3.59
C GLY A 104 -9.18 2.59 -4.00
N THR A 105 -9.41 1.95 -5.15
CA THR A 105 -10.73 1.81 -5.78
C THR A 105 -11.19 0.36 -5.77
N TYR A 106 -10.27 -0.61 -5.94
CA TYR A 106 -10.58 -2.00 -6.22
C TYR A 106 -10.57 -2.89 -4.97
N TYR A 107 -11.46 -3.89 -4.98
CA TYR A 107 -11.59 -4.92 -3.95
C TYR A 107 -11.22 -6.28 -4.53
N GLY A 108 -10.12 -6.86 -4.06
CA GLY A 108 -9.60 -8.16 -4.49
C GLY A 108 -10.16 -9.30 -3.65
N PHE A 109 -11.46 -9.55 -3.73
CA PHE A 109 -12.07 -10.76 -3.21
C PHE A 109 -11.79 -11.95 -4.13
N ILE A 110 -11.95 -13.17 -3.62
CA ILE A 110 -11.92 -14.40 -4.40
C ILE A 110 -13.25 -15.16 -4.28
N ASN A 111 -13.57 -15.93 -5.30
CA ASN A 111 -14.70 -16.87 -5.34
C ASN A 111 -16.08 -16.23 -5.02
N THR A 112 -16.25 -14.93 -5.29
CA THR A 112 -17.55 -14.26 -5.11
C THR A 112 -18.50 -14.57 -6.26
N ASP A 113 -19.81 -14.50 -6.00
CA ASP A 113 -20.82 -14.65 -7.05
C ASP A 113 -20.65 -13.62 -8.19
N LEU A 114 -20.22 -12.39 -7.84
CA LEU A 114 -19.91 -11.34 -8.80
C LEU A 114 -18.81 -11.77 -9.79
N LEU A 115 -17.71 -12.34 -9.29
CA LEU A 115 -16.61 -12.81 -10.13
C LEU A 115 -17.04 -13.99 -11.00
N MET A 116 -17.69 -15.00 -10.41
CA MET A 116 -18.09 -16.20 -11.13
C MET A 116 -19.11 -15.93 -12.25
N ARG A 117 -20.11 -15.05 -12.03
CA ARG A 117 -21.06 -14.69 -13.09
C ARG A 117 -20.46 -13.82 -14.21
N ASN A 118 -19.26 -13.24 -13.97
CA ASN A 118 -18.48 -12.56 -15.01
C ASN A 118 -17.40 -13.44 -15.65
N GLY A 119 -17.47 -14.77 -15.43
CA GLY A 119 -16.63 -15.74 -16.12
C GLY A 119 -15.26 -15.99 -15.46
N VAL A 120 -15.03 -15.49 -14.24
CA VAL A 120 -13.80 -15.79 -13.50
C VAL A 120 -13.89 -17.19 -12.92
N GLU A 121 -12.93 -18.04 -13.26
CA GLU A 121 -12.86 -19.39 -12.71
C GLU A 121 -12.56 -19.36 -11.21
N PRO A 122 -13.16 -20.28 -10.40
CA PRO A 122 -12.86 -20.37 -8.99
C PRO A 122 -11.38 -20.67 -8.74
N VAL A 123 -10.78 -19.96 -7.81
CA VAL A 123 -9.40 -20.23 -7.38
C VAL A 123 -9.36 -21.30 -6.29
N ASP A 124 -8.32 -22.13 -6.30
CA ASP A 124 -8.01 -23.06 -5.21
C ASP A 124 -7.56 -22.26 -3.98
N GLU A 125 -8.36 -22.27 -2.92
CA GLU A 125 -8.14 -21.50 -1.70
C GLU A 125 -6.82 -21.87 -0.99
N ASP A 126 -6.44 -23.16 -1.02
CA ASP A 126 -5.19 -23.62 -0.42
C ASP A 126 -3.98 -23.13 -1.19
N LYS A 127 -4.06 -23.14 -2.53
CA LYS A 127 -3.02 -22.59 -3.38
C LYS A 127 -2.92 -21.06 -3.20
N TYR A 128 -4.05 -20.38 -3.21
CA TYR A 128 -4.09 -18.92 -3.05
C TYR A 128 -3.52 -18.47 -1.70
N ALA A 129 -3.85 -19.19 -0.61
CA ALA A 129 -3.26 -18.89 0.70
C ALA A 129 -1.73 -19.11 0.72
N ARG A 130 -1.23 -20.18 0.06
CA ARG A 130 0.22 -20.39 -0.09
C ARG A 130 0.88 -19.28 -0.89
N ASP A 131 0.30 -18.89 -2.01
CA ASP A 131 0.83 -17.84 -2.87
C ASP A 131 0.95 -16.49 -2.11
N LEU A 132 -0.04 -16.14 -1.29
CA LEU A 132 0.02 -14.95 -0.41
C LEU A 132 1.14 -15.03 0.63
N ILE A 133 1.30 -16.20 1.28
CA ILE A 133 2.34 -16.43 2.30
C ILE A 133 3.74 -16.36 1.65
N GLU A 134 3.91 -16.95 0.47
CA GLU A 134 5.17 -16.93 -0.28
C GLU A 134 5.51 -15.52 -0.77
N ALA A 135 4.54 -14.80 -1.33
CA ALA A 135 4.71 -13.42 -1.78
C ALA A 135 5.10 -12.47 -0.62
N ALA A 136 4.62 -12.74 0.58
CA ALA A 136 5.00 -12.03 1.80
C ALA A 136 6.29 -12.57 2.45
N LEU A 137 7.06 -13.42 1.75
CA LEU A 137 8.30 -14.03 2.23
C LEU A 137 8.12 -14.80 3.56
N GLY A 138 6.94 -15.36 3.81
CA GLY A 138 6.62 -16.07 5.03
C GLY A 138 6.50 -15.20 6.29
N ALA A 139 6.51 -13.88 6.16
CA ALA A 139 6.41 -12.96 7.30
C ALA A 139 4.96 -12.66 7.73
N THR A 140 3.99 -13.35 7.16
CA THR A 140 2.57 -13.27 7.54
C THR A 140 2.23 -14.27 8.65
N ASN A 141 1.09 -14.03 9.33
CA ASN A 141 0.44 -15.06 10.14
C ASN A 141 -0.39 -15.97 9.22
N PRO A 142 -0.03 -17.25 9.02
CA PRO A 142 -0.74 -18.14 8.10
C PRO A 142 -2.21 -18.37 8.48
N LYS A 143 -2.56 -18.35 9.77
CA LYS A 143 -3.95 -18.46 10.22
C LYS A 143 -4.77 -17.26 9.78
N LEU A 144 -4.21 -16.06 9.89
CA LEU A 144 -4.87 -14.83 9.46
C LEU A 144 -5.09 -14.81 7.95
N VAL A 145 -4.11 -15.28 7.16
CA VAL A 145 -4.27 -15.44 5.70
C VAL A 145 -5.40 -16.41 5.39
N ARG A 146 -5.45 -17.57 6.06
CA ARG A 146 -6.53 -18.55 5.85
C ARG A 146 -7.90 -18.01 6.29
N THR A 147 -7.96 -17.21 7.36
CA THR A 147 -9.18 -16.55 7.79
C THR A 147 -9.69 -15.59 6.71
N PHE A 148 -8.81 -14.80 6.11
CA PHE A 148 -9.17 -13.95 4.97
C PHE A 148 -9.71 -14.77 3.79
N VAL A 149 -8.98 -15.80 3.38
CA VAL A 149 -9.34 -16.66 2.23
C VAL A 149 -10.72 -17.29 2.44
N GLY A 150 -10.93 -17.95 3.60
CA GLY A 150 -12.19 -18.64 3.89
C GLY A 150 -13.41 -17.73 4.09
N ASN A 151 -13.20 -16.41 4.30
CA ASN A 151 -14.28 -15.44 4.43
C ASN A 151 -14.44 -14.52 3.20
N SER A 152 -13.52 -14.59 2.24
CA SER A 152 -13.47 -13.68 1.10
C SER A 152 -14.75 -13.71 0.25
N ALA A 153 -15.22 -14.89 -0.14
CA ALA A 153 -16.43 -15.07 -0.93
C ALA A 153 -17.68 -14.54 -0.19
N SER A 154 -17.88 -15.01 1.04
CA SER A 154 -19.09 -14.65 1.82
C SER A 154 -19.16 -13.14 2.13
N VAL A 155 -18.02 -12.53 2.48
CA VAL A 155 -17.98 -11.09 2.78
C VAL A 155 -18.05 -10.24 1.49
N GLY A 156 -17.46 -10.71 0.39
CA GLY A 156 -17.63 -10.03 -0.92
C GLY A 156 -19.08 -10.04 -1.39
N ASN A 157 -19.78 -11.18 -1.23
CA ASN A 157 -21.22 -11.28 -1.53
C ASN A 157 -22.07 -10.42 -0.59
N TRP A 158 -21.69 -10.34 0.71
CA TRP A 158 -22.33 -9.41 1.65
C TRP A 158 -22.15 -7.95 1.19
N LEU A 159 -20.96 -7.54 0.77
CA LEU A 159 -20.70 -6.17 0.29
C LEU A 159 -21.55 -5.83 -0.95
N GLU A 160 -21.75 -6.79 -1.84
CA GLU A 160 -22.67 -6.62 -2.97
C GLU A 160 -24.13 -6.44 -2.50
N GLY A 161 -24.55 -7.18 -1.48
CA GLY A 161 -25.85 -7.02 -0.82
C GLY A 161 -26.02 -5.63 -0.19
N VAL A 162 -24.99 -5.14 0.50
CA VAL A 162 -24.92 -3.78 1.06
C VAL A 162 -25.06 -2.73 -0.03
N ALA A 163 -24.34 -2.89 -1.15
CA ALA A 163 -24.44 -1.97 -2.28
C ALA A 163 -25.89 -1.87 -2.81
N LYS A 164 -26.52 -3.00 -3.07
CA LYS A 164 -27.92 -3.07 -3.51
C LYS A 164 -28.88 -2.43 -2.52
N ALA A 165 -28.72 -2.71 -1.21
CA ALA A 165 -29.56 -2.15 -0.16
C ALA A 165 -29.41 -0.63 0.01
N ALA A 166 -28.23 -0.10 -0.33
CA ALA A 166 -27.93 1.33 -0.31
C ALA A 166 -28.23 2.05 -1.64
N ASP A 167 -28.91 1.38 -2.59
CA ASP A 167 -29.16 1.91 -3.94
C ASP A 167 -27.86 2.27 -4.68
N SER A 168 -26.86 1.40 -4.55
CA SER A 168 -25.56 1.46 -5.24
C SER A 168 -25.26 0.14 -5.92
N GLU A 169 -24.11 0.03 -6.57
CA GLU A 169 -23.70 -1.17 -7.28
C GLU A 169 -22.22 -1.47 -7.02
N LEU A 170 -21.92 -2.73 -6.72
CA LEU A 170 -20.58 -3.26 -6.77
C LEU A 170 -20.35 -3.87 -8.15
N LYS A 171 -19.46 -3.28 -8.94
CA LYS A 171 -19.20 -3.65 -10.33
C LYS A 171 -18.00 -4.57 -10.45
N PHE A 172 -18.03 -5.50 -11.40
CA PHE A 172 -16.86 -6.27 -11.80
C PHE A 172 -15.87 -5.37 -12.55
N SER A 173 -14.58 -5.55 -12.32
CA SER A 173 -13.50 -4.90 -13.05
C SER A 173 -12.45 -5.92 -13.47
N ASN A 174 -12.06 -5.83 -14.74
CA ASN A 174 -10.98 -6.60 -15.34
C ASN A 174 -10.07 -5.68 -16.17
N ALA A 175 -9.86 -4.47 -15.68
CA ALA A 175 -8.96 -3.51 -16.30
C ALA A 175 -7.50 -3.85 -15.94
N MET A 176 -6.57 -3.45 -16.80
CA MET A 176 -5.12 -3.66 -16.58
C MET A 176 -4.68 -3.14 -15.20
N GLY A 177 -4.01 -3.99 -14.42
CA GLY A 177 -3.60 -3.71 -13.04
C GLY A 177 -4.71 -3.83 -11.99
N SER A 178 -5.92 -4.26 -12.38
CA SER A 178 -7.04 -4.48 -11.46
C SER A 178 -7.87 -5.71 -11.84
N GLU A 179 -7.24 -6.68 -12.47
CA GLU A 179 -7.88 -7.90 -12.97
C GLU A 179 -8.62 -8.65 -11.87
N ASN A 180 -9.78 -9.20 -12.22
CA ASN A 180 -10.61 -10.01 -11.34
C ASN A 180 -10.93 -9.33 -10.01
N THR A 181 -11.29 -8.04 -10.06
CA THR A 181 -11.64 -7.25 -8.88
C THR A 181 -13.09 -6.78 -8.92
N ALA A 182 -13.52 -6.19 -7.80
CA ALA A 182 -14.77 -5.45 -7.72
C ALA A 182 -14.48 -3.98 -7.41
N CYS A 183 -15.35 -3.06 -7.85
CA CYS A 183 -15.25 -1.64 -7.56
C CYS A 183 -16.62 -0.98 -7.43
N PHE A 184 -16.66 0.16 -6.72
CA PHE A 184 -17.82 1.06 -6.70
C PHE A 184 -17.65 2.14 -7.78
N ASP A 185 -18.72 2.88 -8.02
CA ASP A 185 -18.70 4.08 -8.85
C ASP A 185 -18.31 5.28 -7.97
N ASP A 186 -17.01 5.49 -7.84
CA ASP A 186 -16.47 6.55 -6.99
C ASP A 186 -16.66 7.96 -7.61
N ASP A 187 -16.98 8.05 -8.90
CA ASP A 187 -17.18 9.32 -9.62
C ASP A 187 -18.62 9.84 -9.51
N THR A 188 -19.59 8.98 -9.26
CA THR A 188 -20.99 9.38 -9.07
C THR A 188 -21.25 9.76 -7.60
N PRO A 189 -21.67 11.01 -7.31
CA PRO A 189 -21.98 11.42 -5.96
C PRO A 189 -22.99 10.49 -5.27
N GLY A 190 -22.66 10.05 -4.05
CA GLY A 190 -23.49 9.14 -3.25
C GLY A 190 -23.40 7.67 -3.65
N LYS A 191 -22.53 7.30 -4.60
CA LYS A 191 -22.31 5.92 -5.07
C LYS A 191 -20.94 5.37 -4.71
N SER A 192 -20.07 6.18 -4.15
CA SER A 192 -18.77 5.72 -3.68
C SER A 192 -18.90 4.62 -2.62
N ALA A 193 -17.84 3.86 -2.42
CA ALA A 193 -17.79 2.87 -1.35
C ALA A 193 -18.09 3.47 0.03
N TYR A 194 -17.57 4.68 0.28
CA TYR A 194 -17.75 5.38 1.56
C TYR A 194 -19.17 5.85 1.75
N ASP A 195 -19.79 6.46 0.73
CA ASP A 195 -21.18 6.88 0.77
C ASP A 195 -22.13 5.69 0.95
N THR A 196 -21.87 4.61 0.20
CA THR A 196 -22.66 3.38 0.21
C THR A 196 -22.66 2.72 1.60
N LEU A 197 -21.46 2.48 2.15
CA LEU A 197 -21.32 1.86 3.49
C LEU A 197 -21.86 2.76 4.59
N THR A 198 -21.63 4.07 4.54
CA THR A 198 -22.18 5.03 5.51
C THR A 198 -23.71 5.06 5.46
N LYS A 199 -24.30 5.14 4.26
CA LYS A 199 -25.75 5.11 4.05
C LYS A 199 -26.36 3.82 4.59
N TYR A 200 -25.76 2.68 4.29
CA TYR A 200 -26.23 1.38 4.78
C TYR A 200 -26.14 1.28 6.30
N ALA A 201 -24.98 1.58 6.90
CA ALA A 201 -24.79 1.54 8.34
C ALA A 201 -25.77 2.47 9.08
N SER A 202 -25.96 3.71 8.59
CA SER A 202 -26.94 4.66 9.15
C SER A 202 -28.36 4.13 9.06
N SER A 203 -28.74 3.43 7.98
CA SER A 203 -30.06 2.82 7.83
C SER A 203 -30.34 1.70 8.85
N LYS A 204 -29.26 1.15 9.45
CA LYS A 204 -29.29 0.14 10.51
C LYS A 204 -29.13 0.73 11.91
N GLY A 205 -29.06 2.07 12.03
CA GLY A 205 -28.98 2.77 13.31
C GLY A 205 -27.58 3.11 13.79
N ALA A 206 -26.53 2.92 12.96
CA ALA A 206 -25.18 3.36 13.31
C ALA A 206 -25.09 4.88 13.38
N GLU A 207 -24.31 5.37 14.34
CA GLU A 207 -23.96 6.78 14.49
C GLU A 207 -22.55 7.07 13.99
N PHE A 208 -22.31 8.33 13.60
CA PHE A 208 -21.03 8.82 13.11
C PHE A 208 -20.65 10.11 13.82
N ALA A 209 -19.38 10.23 14.23
CA ALA A 209 -18.81 11.46 14.75
C ALA A 209 -17.57 11.82 13.91
N TYR A 210 -17.67 12.91 13.18
CA TYR A 210 -16.60 13.48 12.38
C TYR A 210 -15.81 14.51 13.18
N GLU A 211 -14.61 14.91 12.68
CA GLU A 211 -13.70 15.80 13.38
C GLU A 211 -13.42 15.33 14.82
N SER A 212 -13.34 13.99 14.97
CA SER A 212 -13.30 13.26 16.23
C SER A 212 -12.06 12.38 16.27
N GLU A 213 -10.93 12.96 16.67
CA GLU A 213 -9.62 12.28 16.70
C GLU A 213 -9.48 11.44 17.97
N ALA A 214 -9.40 10.12 17.82
CA ALA A 214 -9.11 9.21 18.93
C ALA A 214 -7.65 9.38 19.38
N VAL A 215 -7.43 9.61 20.66
CA VAL A 215 -6.12 9.93 21.25
C VAL A 215 -5.71 8.99 22.37
N GLN A 216 -6.64 8.28 22.99
CA GLN A 216 -6.35 7.40 24.14
C GLN A 216 -7.34 6.24 24.20
N LEU A 217 -6.84 5.07 24.60
CA LEU A 217 -7.63 3.89 24.98
C LEU A 217 -7.58 3.75 26.50
N ASP A 218 -8.72 3.50 27.13
CA ASP A 218 -8.80 3.28 28.58
C ASP A 218 -9.01 1.80 28.90
N LYS A 219 -8.32 1.33 29.94
CA LYS A 219 -8.48 0.00 30.52
C LYS A 219 -9.26 0.07 31.83
N ASP A 220 -10.05 -0.97 32.10
CA ASP A 220 -10.53 -1.24 33.44
C ASP A 220 -9.51 -1.99 34.30
N ASP A 221 -9.84 -2.28 35.54
CA ASP A 221 -8.98 -2.98 36.52
C ASP A 221 -8.66 -4.42 36.08
N SER A 222 -9.41 -5.01 35.16
CA SER A 222 -9.15 -6.34 34.60
C SER A 222 -8.17 -6.31 33.42
N GLY A 223 -7.83 -5.11 32.93
CA GLY A 223 -7.00 -4.91 31.73
C GLY A 223 -7.80 -4.91 30.42
N ARG A 224 -9.14 -4.99 30.47
CA ARG A 224 -10.01 -4.89 29.30
C ARG A 224 -10.07 -3.46 28.80
N ILE A 225 -10.03 -3.27 27.50
CA ILE A 225 -10.31 -1.96 26.87
C ILE A 225 -11.80 -1.70 26.95
N VAL A 226 -12.17 -0.57 27.58
CA VAL A 226 -13.56 -0.19 27.86
C VAL A 226 -13.97 1.15 27.25
N SER A 227 -13.04 1.96 26.78
CA SER A 227 -13.38 3.23 26.14
C SER A 227 -12.26 3.80 25.25
N VAL A 228 -12.66 4.79 24.46
CA VAL A 228 -11.79 5.66 23.65
C VAL A 228 -12.00 7.09 24.08
N VAL A 229 -10.93 7.85 24.36
CA VAL A 229 -10.99 9.30 24.52
C VAL A 229 -10.69 9.95 23.17
N VAL A 230 -11.53 10.90 22.81
CA VAL A 230 -11.50 11.62 21.54
C VAL A 230 -11.25 13.09 21.80
N ARG A 231 -10.38 13.69 21.01
CA ARG A 231 -10.25 15.14 20.87
C ARG A 231 -11.19 15.61 19.75
N ASN A 232 -12.17 16.42 20.09
CA ASN A 232 -13.12 17.00 19.13
C ASN A 232 -12.48 18.16 18.33
N GLY A 233 -13.08 18.53 17.21
CA GLY A 233 -12.61 19.63 16.36
C GLY A 233 -12.54 20.99 17.06
N ASP A 234 -13.31 21.19 18.13
CA ASP A 234 -13.27 22.40 18.99
C ASP A 234 -12.21 22.31 20.11
N GLY A 235 -11.44 21.22 20.17
CA GLY A 235 -10.38 20.99 21.16
C GLY A 235 -10.87 20.42 22.51
N THR A 236 -12.16 20.18 22.68
CA THR A 236 -12.72 19.50 23.87
C THR A 236 -12.52 17.99 23.79
N TYR A 237 -12.67 17.28 24.92
CA TYR A 237 -12.55 15.83 24.98
C TYR A 237 -13.90 15.16 25.30
N THR A 238 -14.17 14.06 24.58
CA THR A 238 -15.32 13.17 24.82
C THR A 238 -14.84 11.75 24.99
N ARG A 239 -15.34 11.04 25.98
CA ARG A 239 -15.13 9.60 26.15
C ARG A 239 -16.25 8.82 25.48
N TYR A 240 -15.87 7.82 24.69
CA TYR A 240 -16.80 6.85 24.11
C TYR A 240 -16.56 5.49 24.75
N ALA A 241 -17.45 5.10 25.66
CA ALA A 241 -17.43 3.80 26.33
C ALA A 241 -17.94 2.70 25.40
N ALA A 242 -17.28 1.55 25.42
CA ALA A 242 -17.58 0.38 24.60
C ALA A 242 -17.91 -0.83 25.47
N ASN A 243 -19.19 -1.26 25.50
CA ASN A 243 -19.61 -2.41 26.30
C ASN A 243 -19.02 -3.74 25.79
N LYS A 244 -18.84 -3.86 24.46
CA LYS A 244 -18.38 -5.09 23.79
C LYS A 244 -16.98 -4.99 23.24
N GLY A 245 -16.60 -3.86 22.64
CA GLY A 245 -15.25 -3.68 22.15
C GLY A 245 -15.00 -2.41 21.36
N VAL A 246 -13.70 -2.11 21.21
CA VAL A 246 -13.17 -1.04 20.38
C VAL A 246 -12.48 -1.66 19.17
N VAL A 247 -12.83 -1.19 17.97
CA VAL A 247 -12.24 -1.64 16.71
C VAL A 247 -11.39 -0.52 16.11
N LEU A 248 -10.06 -0.72 16.07
CA LEU A 248 -9.12 0.21 15.44
C LEU A 248 -9.10 -0.01 13.93
N ALA A 249 -9.54 0.96 13.17
CA ALA A 249 -9.53 1.01 11.71
C ALA A 249 -8.84 2.31 11.21
N THR A 250 -7.79 2.74 11.90
CA THR A 250 -7.16 4.06 11.75
C THR A 250 -6.27 4.20 10.50
N GLY A 251 -6.22 3.18 9.65
CA GLY A 251 -5.38 3.18 8.46
C GLY A 251 -3.89 2.94 8.77
N GLY A 252 -3.02 3.38 7.88
CA GLY A 252 -1.57 3.20 7.99
C GLY A 252 -0.84 4.37 8.66
N PHE A 253 0.46 4.50 8.32
CA PHE A 253 1.34 5.49 8.97
C PHE A 253 2.25 6.26 8.01
N ASN A 254 1.99 6.23 6.70
CA ASN A 254 2.82 6.90 5.68
C ASN A 254 2.82 8.44 5.77
N GLY A 255 1.94 9.05 6.56
CA GLY A 255 1.96 10.46 6.93
C GLY A 255 2.83 10.80 8.16
N ASN A 256 3.50 9.79 8.77
CA ASN A 256 4.34 9.96 9.94
C ASN A 256 5.79 9.55 9.63
N SER A 257 6.67 10.55 9.42
CA SER A 257 8.06 10.33 9.01
C SER A 257 8.86 9.49 10.01
N ALA A 258 8.66 9.69 11.31
CA ALA A 258 9.35 8.91 12.34
C ALA A 258 8.95 7.43 12.31
N MET A 259 7.66 7.14 12.06
CA MET A 259 7.20 5.75 11.89
C MET A 259 7.69 5.15 10.58
N MET A 260 7.77 5.95 9.50
CA MET A 260 8.35 5.49 8.24
C MET A 260 9.83 5.10 8.42
N ASP A 261 10.64 5.95 9.01
CA ASP A 261 12.06 5.66 9.31
C ASP A 261 12.22 4.41 10.17
N LYS A 262 11.31 4.19 11.12
CA LYS A 262 11.36 3.05 12.02
C LYS A 262 10.90 1.74 11.41
N TYR A 263 9.76 1.75 10.70
CA TYR A 263 9.07 0.54 10.27
C TYR A 263 9.29 0.20 8.78
N ILE A 264 9.74 1.18 7.97
CA ILE A 264 10.11 0.99 6.57
C ILE A 264 11.47 1.68 6.30
N PRO A 265 12.54 1.28 7.00
CA PRO A 265 13.81 2.03 7.05
C PRO A 265 14.59 2.06 5.72
N TRP A 266 14.17 1.31 4.71
CA TRP A 266 14.76 1.33 3.38
C TRP A 266 14.15 2.38 2.44
N VAL A 267 13.08 3.06 2.88
CA VAL A 267 12.47 4.21 2.22
C VAL A 267 12.85 5.45 3.02
N ASP A 268 13.93 6.11 2.62
CA ASP A 268 14.42 7.29 3.31
C ASP A 268 13.60 8.56 3.00
N GLN A 269 13.89 9.65 3.71
CA GLN A 269 13.17 10.91 3.56
C GLN A 269 13.38 11.57 2.18
N GLU A 270 14.51 11.33 1.53
CA GLU A 270 14.79 11.83 0.18
C GLU A 270 13.88 11.14 -0.83
N THR A 271 13.79 9.82 -0.72
CA THR A 271 12.89 9.00 -1.52
C THR A 271 11.42 9.35 -1.28
N LEU A 272 11.01 9.56 -0.02
CA LEU A 272 9.64 9.99 0.32
C LEU A 272 9.30 11.36 -0.27
N ALA A 273 10.26 12.28 -0.37
CA ALA A 273 10.03 13.60 -0.93
C ALA A 273 9.77 13.58 -2.46
N ILE A 274 10.29 12.58 -3.16
CA ILE A 274 10.09 12.39 -4.60
C ILE A 274 8.76 11.67 -4.86
N MET A 275 8.35 10.78 -3.94
CA MET A 275 7.07 10.09 -4.04
C MET A 275 5.91 11.06 -3.95
N SER A 276 4.98 10.97 -4.90
CA SER A 276 3.75 11.74 -4.83
C SER A 276 2.97 11.39 -3.56
N PRO A 277 2.67 12.37 -2.67
CA PRO A 277 2.01 12.12 -1.38
C PRO A 277 0.51 11.95 -1.58
N ILE A 278 0.07 10.86 -2.23
CA ILE A 278 -1.35 10.56 -2.33
C ILE A 278 -1.83 10.06 -0.98
N HIS A 279 -2.82 10.75 -0.43
CA HIS A 279 -3.55 10.39 0.80
C HIS A 279 -2.72 10.28 2.11
N ALA A 280 -1.56 10.92 2.19
CA ALA A 280 -0.69 10.84 3.38
C ALA A 280 -1.23 11.57 4.61
N THR A 281 -2.02 12.63 4.43
CA THR A 281 -2.35 13.60 5.50
C THR A 281 -3.15 13.03 6.68
N GLY A 282 -3.89 11.92 6.48
CA GLY A 282 -4.67 11.25 7.53
C GLY A 282 -3.99 10.02 8.16
N ASN A 283 -2.97 9.46 7.52
CA ASN A 283 -2.35 8.19 7.93
C ASN A 283 -1.15 8.44 8.85
N THR A 284 -1.42 8.78 10.11
CA THR A 284 -0.42 9.21 11.10
C THR A 284 -0.02 8.12 12.10
N GLY A 285 -0.57 6.89 11.96
CA GLY A 285 -0.22 5.76 12.81
C GLY A 285 -0.89 5.80 14.19
N ASP A 286 -2.02 6.47 14.33
CA ASP A 286 -2.71 6.67 15.62
C ASP A 286 -3.02 5.35 16.32
N GLY A 287 -3.46 4.33 15.56
CA GLY A 287 -3.73 3.01 16.12
C GLY A 287 -2.48 2.30 16.65
N ILE A 288 -1.31 2.51 16.04
CA ILE A 288 -0.03 2.01 16.55
C ILE A 288 0.27 2.68 17.88
N THR A 289 0.18 4.02 17.93
CA THR A 289 0.47 4.80 19.13
C THR A 289 -0.44 4.41 20.30
N MET A 290 -1.75 4.38 20.07
CA MET A 290 -2.74 4.05 21.10
C MET A 290 -2.62 2.59 21.58
N SER A 291 -2.49 1.64 20.66
CA SER A 291 -2.39 0.22 21.03
C SER A 291 -1.11 -0.11 21.77
N LYS A 292 0.02 0.50 21.38
CA LYS A 292 1.29 0.37 22.09
C LYS A 292 1.21 0.88 23.53
N ALA A 293 0.52 2.00 23.77
CA ALA A 293 0.31 2.56 25.12
C ALA A 293 -0.46 1.61 26.06
N VAL A 294 -1.28 0.74 25.49
CA VAL A 294 -2.01 -0.29 26.25
C VAL A 294 -1.35 -1.68 26.23
N GLY A 295 -0.09 -1.75 25.80
CA GLY A 295 0.71 -2.98 25.87
C GLY A 295 0.56 -3.93 24.68
N ALA A 296 0.04 -3.44 23.54
CA ALA A 296 -0.01 -4.26 22.33
C ALA A 296 1.37 -4.52 21.73
N THR A 297 1.57 -5.70 21.18
CA THR A 297 2.75 -6.05 20.40
C THR A 297 2.68 -5.41 19.02
N ILE A 298 3.71 -4.63 18.70
CA ILE A 298 3.90 -4.07 17.37
C ILE A 298 4.96 -4.91 16.63
N PRO A 299 4.69 -5.41 15.41
CA PRO A 299 5.67 -6.17 14.63
C PRO A 299 6.98 -5.41 14.45
N LYS A 300 8.08 -6.16 14.39
CA LYS A 300 9.39 -5.59 14.04
C LYS A 300 9.40 -5.17 12.58
N ALA A 301 10.21 -4.16 12.27
CA ALA A 301 10.49 -3.79 10.88
C ALA A 301 11.11 -4.96 10.08
N PRO A 302 10.92 -5.03 8.76
CA PRO A 302 10.14 -4.08 7.95
C PRO A 302 8.64 -4.38 7.93
N MET A 303 7.82 -3.32 8.00
CA MET A 303 6.39 -3.38 7.68
C MET A 303 6.17 -3.21 6.17
N CYS A 304 4.92 -3.31 5.74
CA CYS A 304 4.55 -3.36 4.33
C CYS A 304 4.33 -1.97 3.71
N PRO A 305 5.17 -1.49 2.81
CA PRO A 305 4.83 -0.37 1.95
C PRO A 305 4.03 -0.84 0.74
N MET A 306 2.97 -0.14 0.38
CA MET A 306 2.29 -0.27 -0.90
C MET A 306 2.78 0.84 -1.82
N ILE A 307 3.66 0.47 -2.76
CA ILE A 307 4.28 1.41 -3.69
C ILE A 307 3.87 1.04 -5.11
N HIS A 308 3.32 2.02 -5.82
CA HIS A 308 2.79 1.86 -7.17
C HIS A 308 3.31 2.96 -8.10
N PHE A 309 2.97 2.84 -9.38
CA PHE A 309 3.05 3.94 -10.34
C PHE A 309 1.62 4.42 -10.62
N ILE A 310 1.34 5.69 -10.34
CA ILE A 310 0.03 6.31 -10.57
C ILE A 310 0.10 7.51 -11.51
N GLN A 311 1.32 7.96 -11.81
CA GLN A 311 1.61 9.03 -12.76
C GLN A 311 2.63 8.53 -13.78
N GLY A 312 2.62 9.09 -14.98
CA GLY A 312 3.50 8.69 -16.06
C GLY A 312 3.08 7.40 -16.75
N ALA A 313 4.02 6.74 -17.39
CA ALA A 313 3.81 5.52 -18.14
C ALA A 313 4.12 4.29 -17.27
N MET A 314 3.14 3.44 -17.05
CA MET A 314 3.35 2.17 -16.33
C MET A 314 4.27 1.23 -17.12
N PRO A 315 5.18 0.48 -16.45
CA PRO A 315 6.04 -0.49 -17.12
C PRO A 315 5.21 -1.57 -17.83
N VAL A 316 5.55 -1.83 -19.07
CA VAL A 316 4.93 -2.87 -19.90
C VAL A 316 6.01 -3.54 -20.73
N ALA A 317 5.97 -4.86 -20.82
CA ALA A 317 6.88 -5.64 -21.65
C ALA A 317 6.94 -5.11 -23.09
N GLY A 318 8.12 -5.11 -23.67
CA GLY A 318 8.36 -4.61 -25.03
C GLY A 318 8.43 -3.09 -25.17
N THR A 319 8.46 -2.34 -24.07
CA THR A 319 8.73 -0.89 -24.05
C THR A 319 10.06 -0.61 -23.37
N LEU A 320 10.73 0.49 -23.71
CA LEU A 320 12.01 0.85 -23.12
C LEU A 320 11.84 1.80 -21.94
N TYR A 321 12.30 1.37 -20.77
CA TYR A 321 12.46 2.23 -19.60
C TYR A 321 13.94 2.35 -19.21
N VAL A 322 14.35 3.56 -18.89
CA VAL A 322 15.71 3.85 -18.42
C VAL A 322 15.68 4.51 -17.06
N ASN A 323 16.70 4.31 -16.24
CA ASN A 323 16.90 5.04 -15.00
C ASN A 323 17.51 6.44 -15.24
N GLY A 324 17.72 7.22 -14.19
CA GLY A 324 18.34 8.55 -14.27
C GLY A 324 19.73 8.60 -14.89
N ALA A 325 20.42 7.46 -15.09
CA ALA A 325 21.68 7.36 -15.79
C ALA A 325 21.54 6.95 -17.28
N GLY A 326 20.31 6.91 -17.82
CA GLY A 326 20.06 6.53 -19.22
C GLY A 326 20.20 5.03 -19.51
N ARG A 327 20.20 4.16 -18.49
CA ARG A 327 20.39 2.70 -18.65
C ARG A 327 19.09 1.95 -18.43
N ARG A 328 18.79 0.98 -19.30
CA ARG A 328 17.77 -0.05 -19.05
C ARG A 328 18.20 -0.92 -17.87
N PHE A 329 17.31 -1.33 -16.97
CA PHE A 329 17.68 -1.88 -15.67
C PHE A 329 16.75 -2.97 -15.14
N MET A 330 15.68 -3.34 -15.84
CA MET A 330 14.71 -4.36 -15.39
C MET A 330 14.01 -5.04 -16.57
N ASP A 331 13.29 -6.12 -16.27
CA ASP A 331 12.20 -6.63 -17.10
C ASP A 331 10.96 -5.74 -16.89
N GLU A 332 10.49 -5.07 -17.93
CA GLU A 332 9.33 -4.19 -17.90
C GLU A 332 8.00 -4.94 -17.79
N GLY A 333 8.02 -6.26 -17.99
CA GLY A 333 6.87 -7.15 -17.78
C GLY A 333 6.68 -7.61 -16.34
N THR A 334 7.59 -7.20 -15.42
CA THR A 334 7.46 -7.56 -14.00
C THR A 334 6.27 -6.86 -13.32
N SER A 335 5.82 -7.39 -12.17
CA SER A 335 4.69 -6.78 -11.46
C SER A 335 4.99 -5.36 -11.00
N MET A 336 3.95 -4.53 -10.94
CA MET A 336 4.05 -3.11 -10.60
C MET A 336 4.80 -2.84 -9.28
N GLU A 337 4.53 -3.62 -8.24
CA GLU A 337 5.21 -3.46 -6.94
C GLU A 337 6.68 -3.83 -7.00
N VAL A 338 7.01 -4.89 -7.74
CA VAL A 338 8.40 -5.31 -7.93
C VAL A 338 9.14 -4.24 -8.74
N ALA A 339 8.54 -3.78 -9.84
CA ALA A 339 9.09 -2.68 -10.64
C ALA A 339 9.30 -1.42 -9.80
N ALA A 340 8.31 -1.00 -9.01
CA ALA A 340 8.41 0.17 -8.13
C ALA A 340 9.55 0.03 -7.12
N GLN A 341 9.73 -1.13 -6.50
CA GLN A 341 10.85 -1.39 -5.60
C GLN A 341 12.21 -1.40 -6.31
N ILE A 342 12.27 -1.86 -7.56
CA ILE A 342 13.49 -1.79 -8.36
C ILE A 342 13.83 -0.33 -8.69
N VAL A 343 12.83 0.45 -9.13
CA VAL A 343 12.99 1.88 -9.45
C VAL A 343 13.49 2.68 -8.26
N MET A 344 12.98 2.42 -7.07
CA MET A 344 13.43 3.10 -5.85
C MET A 344 14.91 2.85 -5.49
N ARG A 345 15.53 1.84 -6.10
CA ARG A 345 16.96 1.54 -5.92
C ARG A 345 17.82 2.07 -7.07
N GLN A 346 17.20 2.73 -8.05
CA GLN A 346 17.92 3.34 -9.17
C GLN A 346 18.38 4.76 -8.85
N PRO A 347 19.41 5.28 -9.55
CA PRO A 347 19.79 6.68 -9.48
C PRO A 347 18.58 7.60 -9.75
N GLY A 348 18.33 8.55 -8.87
CA GLY A 348 17.22 9.49 -8.95
C GLY A 348 15.86 8.94 -8.52
N HIS A 349 15.77 7.65 -8.11
CA HIS A 349 14.54 7.00 -7.64
C HIS A 349 13.35 7.15 -8.59
N THR A 350 13.61 7.29 -9.88
CA THR A 350 12.62 7.44 -10.94
C THR A 350 13.03 6.64 -12.18
N MET A 351 12.12 6.49 -13.11
CA MET A 351 12.37 5.94 -14.44
C MET A 351 11.75 6.80 -15.52
N TYR A 352 12.24 6.65 -16.73
CA TYR A 352 11.77 7.35 -17.91
C TYR A 352 11.41 6.35 -18.99
N GLN A 353 10.17 6.37 -19.47
CA GLN A 353 9.80 5.66 -20.68
C GLN A 353 10.32 6.44 -21.89
N ILE A 354 11.15 5.80 -22.71
CA ILE A 354 11.66 6.38 -23.94
C ILE A 354 10.80 5.89 -25.11
N SER A 355 10.35 6.82 -25.93
CA SER A 355 9.53 6.55 -27.11
C SER A 355 9.93 7.47 -28.28
N ASP A 356 9.42 7.16 -29.47
CA ASP A 356 9.58 7.95 -30.67
C ASP A 356 8.21 8.27 -31.33
N ALA A 357 8.22 8.74 -32.58
CA ALA A 357 7.00 9.10 -33.29
C ALA A 357 6.09 7.91 -33.63
N LYS A 358 6.61 6.68 -33.54
CA LYS A 358 5.82 5.47 -33.80
C LYS A 358 4.93 5.13 -32.60
N PRO A 359 3.73 4.56 -32.80
CA PRO A 359 2.92 4.09 -31.70
C PRO A 359 3.69 2.99 -30.94
N SER A 360 3.73 3.10 -29.61
CA SER A 360 4.32 2.07 -28.75
C SER A 360 3.57 0.73 -28.95
N GLY A 361 4.26 -0.38 -28.66
CA GLY A 361 3.66 -1.71 -28.72
C GLY A 361 2.36 -1.81 -27.91
N MET A 362 2.29 -1.10 -26.77
CA MET A 362 1.05 -0.99 -25.99
C MET A 362 -0.06 -0.22 -26.73
N ALA A 363 0.24 0.89 -27.39
CA ALA A 363 -0.75 1.61 -28.18
C ALA A 363 -1.27 0.74 -29.35
N LEU A 364 -0.39 -0.06 -29.94
CA LEU A 364 -0.74 -1.02 -30.97
C LEU A 364 -1.60 -2.16 -30.43
N MET A 365 -1.27 -2.69 -29.27
CA MET A 365 -2.05 -3.71 -28.56
C MET A 365 -3.43 -3.18 -28.14
N MET A 366 -3.52 -1.97 -27.59
CA MET A 366 -4.80 -1.34 -27.27
C MET A 366 -5.64 -1.07 -28.53
N GLN A 367 -5.02 -0.71 -29.65
CA GLN A 367 -5.71 -0.52 -30.92
C GLN A 367 -6.26 -1.84 -31.48
N THR A 368 -5.56 -2.96 -31.28
CA THR A 368 -6.02 -4.29 -31.70
C THR A 368 -7.05 -4.91 -30.74
N MET A 369 -6.94 -4.64 -29.44
CA MET A 369 -7.91 -5.06 -28.40
C MET A 369 -9.08 -4.07 -28.27
N GLY A 370 -8.90 -2.80 -28.61
CA GLY A 370 -9.78 -1.69 -28.33
C GLY A 370 -10.96 -1.50 -29.26
N ALA A 371 -11.21 -2.43 -30.20
CA ALA A 371 -12.49 -2.44 -30.90
C ALA A 371 -13.65 -3.02 -30.06
N ALA A 372 -13.34 -3.70 -28.92
CA ALA A 372 -14.34 -4.39 -28.11
C ALA A 372 -14.55 -3.80 -26.70
N GLY A 373 -13.68 -2.89 -26.20
CA GLY A 373 -13.71 -2.47 -24.80
C GLY A 373 -13.59 -0.96 -24.52
N ALA A 374 -13.39 -0.14 -25.53
CA ALA A 374 -13.10 1.29 -25.33
C ALA A 374 -14.32 2.18 -25.03
N SER A 375 -15.55 1.63 -25.02
CA SER A 375 -16.76 2.43 -24.78
C SER A 375 -17.16 2.57 -23.31
N ASP A 376 -16.64 1.75 -22.40
CA ASP A 376 -17.06 1.76 -21.00
C ASP A 376 -15.98 2.19 -19.99
N SER A 377 -14.74 2.46 -20.43
CA SER A 377 -13.67 2.91 -19.54
C SER A 377 -13.61 4.43 -19.32
N ALA A 378 -14.59 5.18 -19.81
CA ALA A 378 -14.69 6.63 -19.54
C ALA A 378 -15.08 6.98 -18.09
N SER A 379 -15.35 5.97 -17.24
CA SER A 379 -15.68 6.14 -15.84
C SER A 379 -14.54 5.82 -14.85
N ALA A 380 -13.35 5.46 -15.35
CA ALA A 380 -12.18 5.48 -14.49
C ALA A 380 -11.82 6.95 -14.28
N GLY A 381 -12.12 7.48 -13.10
CA GLY A 381 -11.82 8.85 -12.73
C GLY A 381 -10.37 9.23 -13.04
N ASP A 382 -10.07 10.50 -13.04
CA ASP A 382 -8.81 11.20 -13.41
C ASP A 382 -7.48 10.56 -12.89
N HIS A 383 -7.55 9.35 -12.35
CA HIS A 383 -6.48 8.56 -11.73
C HIS A 383 -6.22 7.19 -12.41
N GLY A 384 -6.85 6.88 -13.54
CA GLY A 384 -6.56 5.64 -14.28
C GLY A 384 -5.24 5.72 -15.07
N PRO A 385 -4.56 4.57 -15.35
CA PRO A 385 -3.29 4.54 -16.10
C PRO A 385 -3.38 5.19 -17.49
N SER A 386 -4.58 5.28 -18.06
CA SER A 386 -4.84 5.92 -19.37
C SER A 386 -4.92 7.44 -19.31
N SER A 387 -5.17 8.06 -18.13
CA SER A 387 -5.25 9.52 -18.01
C SER A 387 -3.87 10.18 -18.13
N GLY A 388 -2.80 9.51 -17.68
CA GLY A 388 -1.42 9.98 -17.82
C GLY A 388 -0.95 10.03 -19.29
N MET A 389 -1.40 9.08 -20.12
CA MET A 389 -1.01 9.04 -21.54
C MET A 389 -1.83 9.98 -22.43
N ALA A 390 -3.12 10.16 -22.15
CA ALA A 390 -4.00 10.98 -22.98
C ALA A 390 -3.70 12.48 -22.91
N ASN A 391 -3.10 12.95 -21.81
CA ASN A 391 -2.75 14.34 -21.56
C ASN A 391 -1.25 14.60 -21.47
N ASP A 392 -0.42 13.65 -21.93
CA ASP A 392 1.03 13.78 -21.83
C ASP A 392 1.54 14.97 -22.68
N LYS A 393 2.02 15.99 -21.96
CA LYS A 393 2.62 17.21 -22.50
C LYS A 393 4.14 17.19 -22.44
N SER A 394 4.76 16.03 -22.28
CA SER A 394 6.21 15.92 -22.26
C SER A 394 6.80 16.50 -23.54
N PRO A 395 7.90 17.26 -23.45
CA PRO A 395 8.55 17.84 -24.60
C PRO A 395 9.07 16.75 -25.54
N THR A 396 9.14 17.07 -26.83
CA THR A 396 9.68 16.21 -27.88
C THR A 396 10.97 16.79 -28.44
N PHE A 397 11.88 15.94 -28.91
CA PHE A 397 13.22 16.29 -29.37
C PHE A 397 13.54 15.62 -30.72
N ASP A 398 14.31 16.28 -31.55
CA ASP A 398 14.68 15.73 -32.86
C ASP A 398 15.81 14.70 -32.78
N THR A 399 16.59 14.73 -31.69
CA THR A 399 17.69 13.79 -31.46
C THR A 399 17.69 13.20 -30.04
N LEU A 400 18.31 12.03 -29.87
CA LEU A 400 18.50 11.42 -28.55
C LEU A 400 19.47 12.22 -27.67
N GLU A 401 20.40 12.94 -28.26
CA GLU A 401 21.34 13.84 -27.58
C GLU A 401 20.62 15.00 -26.92
N GLU A 402 19.66 15.64 -27.64
CA GLU A 402 18.84 16.71 -27.08
C GLU A 402 17.93 16.18 -25.97
N LEU A 403 17.32 15.00 -26.16
CA LEU A 403 16.54 14.34 -25.14
C LEU A 403 17.38 14.05 -23.89
N ALA A 404 18.57 13.45 -24.04
CA ALA A 404 19.47 13.14 -22.92
C ALA A 404 19.88 14.41 -22.16
N ALA A 405 20.24 15.48 -22.90
CA ALA A 405 20.60 16.76 -22.31
C ALA A 405 19.45 17.39 -21.48
N SER A 406 18.20 17.21 -21.93
CA SER A 406 17.02 17.73 -21.22
C SER A 406 16.77 17.03 -19.87
N LEU A 407 17.30 15.82 -19.70
CA LEU A 407 17.14 14.95 -18.52
C LEU A 407 18.43 14.87 -17.66
N ASP A 408 19.46 15.66 -17.99
CA ASP A 408 20.81 15.60 -17.37
C ASP A 408 21.42 14.19 -17.44
N MET A 409 21.16 13.46 -18.54
CA MET A 409 21.71 12.14 -18.84
C MET A 409 22.91 12.24 -19.77
N ASP A 410 23.83 11.27 -19.67
CA ASP A 410 24.91 11.11 -20.63
C ASP A 410 24.35 10.66 -22.00
N PRO A 411 24.53 11.45 -23.09
CA PRO A 411 23.95 11.14 -24.39
C PRO A 411 24.51 9.84 -25.00
N ASP A 412 25.79 9.52 -24.78
CA ASP A 412 26.41 8.29 -25.30
C ASP A 412 25.80 7.05 -24.61
N ILE A 413 25.47 7.17 -23.31
CA ILE A 413 24.83 6.10 -22.56
C ILE A 413 23.41 5.88 -23.06
N LEU A 414 22.61 6.94 -23.20
CA LEU A 414 21.23 6.83 -23.67
C LEU A 414 21.19 6.27 -25.10
N ALA A 415 22.03 6.79 -26.02
CA ALA A 415 22.10 6.31 -27.39
C ALA A 415 22.52 4.82 -27.45
N SER A 416 23.50 4.41 -26.66
CA SER A 416 23.92 3.00 -26.56
C SER A 416 22.78 2.10 -26.04
N THR A 417 22.02 2.57 -25.06
CA THR A 417 20.87 1.83 -24.50
C THR A 417 19.77 1.67 -25.54
N VAL A 418 19.40 2.73 -26.27
CA VAL A 418 18.41 2.67 -27.35
C VAL A 418 18.87 1.76 -28.49
N ASN A 419 20.13 1.85 -28.90
CA ASN A 419 20.70 0.97 -29.93
C ASN A 419 20.62 -0.51 -29.50
N ARG A 420 21.01 -0.82 -28.25
CA ARG A 420 20.90 -2.18 -27.73
C ARG A 420 19.46 -2.69 -27.69
N PHE A 421 18.52 -1.85 -27.25
CA PHE A 421 17.09 -2.19 -27.28
C PHE A 421 16.64 -2.51 -28.72
N ASN A 422 16.99 -1.68 -29.71
CA ASN A 422 16.65 -1.88 -31.12
C ASN A 422 17.24 -3.19 -31.70
N GLU A 423 18.48 -3.55 -31.31
CA GLU A 423 19.08 -4.85 -31.67
C GLU A 423 18.24 -6.03 -31.14
N LEU A 424 17.78 -5.94 -29.89
CA LEU A 424 16.95 -6.96 -29.29
C LEU A 424 15.57 -7.06 -29.93
N VAL A 425 14.96 -5.91 -30.27
CA VAL A 425 13.71 -5.86 -31.05
C VAL A 425 13.88 -6.53 -32.42
N ALA A 426 14.99 -6.26 -33.12
CA ALA A 426 15.27 -6.89 -34.41
C ALA A 426 15.49 -8.41 -34.31
N LYS A 427 15.99 -8.89 -33.16
CA LYS A 427 16.10 -10.33 -32.88
C LYS A 427 14.75 -10.96 -32.48
N GLY A 428 13.79 -10.17 -31.99
CA GLY A 428 12.52 -10.64 -31.42
C GLY A 428 12.65 -11.34 -30.06
N THR A 429 13.77 -11.14 -29.36
CA THR A 429 14.04 -11.73 -28.04
C THR A 429 14.87 -10.80 -27.18
N ASP A 430 14.52 -10.67 -25.91
CA ASP A 430 15.29 -9.92 -24.94
C ASP A 430 16.29 -10.82 -24.22
N GLU A 431 17.57 -10.75 -24.64
CA GLU A 431 18.67 -11.50 -24.04
C GLU A 431 19.18 -10.87 -22.72
N ASP A 432 18.79 -9.62 -22.42
CA ASP A 432 19.33 -8.87 -21.29
C ASP A 432 18.49 -9.09 -20.02
N PHE A 433 17.13 -9.10 -20.13
CA PHE A 433 16.24 -9.24 -18.98
C PHE A 433 15.15 -10.30 -19.18
N ASN A 434 15.11 -10.94 -20.35
CA ASN A 434 14.09 -11.95 -20.72
C ASN A 434 12.66 -11.42 -20.71
N SER A 435 12.47 -10.12 -21.00
CA SER A 435 11.16 -9.50 -21.17
C SER A 435 10.46 -10.01 -22.44
N ASP A 436 9.14 -10.01 -22.45
CA ASP A 436 8.37 -10.36 -23.66
C ASP A 436 8.47 -9.25 -24.71
N PHE A 437 9.15 -9.52 -25.81
CA PHE A 437 9.33 -8.61 -26.94
C PHE A 437 8.35 -8.85 -28.11
N SER A 438 7.30 -9.64 -27.90
CA SER A 438 6.31 -9.94 -28.95
C SER A 438 5.61 -8.68 -29.52
N THR A 439 5.54 -7.60 -28.73
CA THR A 439 4.95 -6.31 -29.08
C THR A 439 5.98 -5.18 -29.16
N ALA A 440 7.28 -5.47 -29.00
CA ALA A 440 8.30 -4.46 -28.96
C ALA A 440 8.49 -3.76 -30.31
N VAL A 441 8.69 -2.45 -30.29
CA VAL A 441 8.90 -1.61 -31.49
C VAL A 441 10.20 -0.85 -31.33
N SER A 442 11.04 -0.83 -32.40
CA SER A 442 12.29 -0.07 -32.39
C SER A 442 12.07 1.43 -32.18
N ILE A 443 13.03 2.09 -31.55
CA ILE A 443 13.02 3.54 -31.28
C ILE A 443 14.07 4.18 -32.20
N ASP A 444 13.65 4.68 -33.37
CA ASP A 444 14.55 5.17 -34.43
C ASP A 444 13.98 6.32 -35.27
N THR A 445 12.77 6.77 -34.97
CA THR A 445 12.03 7.76 -35.79
C THR A 445 11.69 9.01 -34.96
N PRO A 446 12.38 10.15 -35.15
CA PRO A 446 12.05 11.36 -34.41
C PRO A 446 10.62 11.86 -34.72
N PRO A 447 10.01 12.66 -33.80
CA PRO A 447 10.62 13.16 -32.57
C PRO A 447 10.67 12.11 -31.46
N PHE A 448 11.71 12.21 -30.61
CA PHE A 448 11.90 11.39 -29.41
C PHE A 448 11.27 12.06 -28.20
N LYS A 449 10.89 11.25 -27.20
CA LYS A 449 10.20 11.68 -26.01
C LYS A 449 10.56 10.82 -24.82
N ALA A 450 10.57 11.42 -23.63
CA ALA A 450 10.65 10.71 -22.36
C ALA A 450 9.47 11.06 -21.46
N VAL A 451 8.88 10.05 -20.84
CA VAL A 451 7.82 10.22 -19.83
C VAL A 451 8.38 9.77 -18.49
N GLU A 452 8.53 10.72 -17.57
CA GLU A 452 8.98 10.42 -16.21
C GLU A 452 7.89 9.68 -15.45
N THR A 453 8.29 8.63 -14.73
CA THR A 453 7.39 7.79 -13.95
C THR A 453 8.00 7.55 -12.56
N PRO A 454 7.73 8.45 -11.62
CA PRO A 454 8.16 8.26 -10.24
C PRO A 454 7.27 7.24 -9.53
N PRO A 455 7.81 6.45 -8.59
CA PRO A 455 6.99 5.63 -7.72
C PRO A 455 6.12 6.49 -6.79
N CYS A 456 5.01 5.93 -6.33
CA CYS A 456 4.09 6.57 -5.39
C CYS A 456 3.78 5.63 -4.24
N MET A 457 3.85 6.12 -3.00
CA MET A 457 3.43 5.36 -1.84
C MET A 457 1.95 5.60 -1.54
N LEU A 458 1.12 4.60 -1.80
CA LEU A 458 -0.31 4.65 -1.50
C LEU A 458 -0.61 4.44 -0.03
N ALA A 459 0.12 3.54 0.63
CA ALA A 459 -0.07 3.22 2.04
C ALA A 459 1.19 2.61 2.65
N ALA A 460 1.41 2.85 3.93
CA ALA A 460 2.25 2.04 4.79
C ALA A 460 1.35 1.21 5.69
N MET A 461 1.40 -0.11 5.56
CA MET A 461 0.50 -1.05 6.20
C MET A 461 1.20 -1.79 7.33
N GLY A 462 0.51 -1.90 8.45
CA GLY A 462 0.96 -2.54 9.66
C GLY A 462 0.41 -1.82 10.88
N GLY A 463 0.40 -2.51 12.00
CA GLY A 463 -0.18 -2.03 13.24
C GLY A 463 0.04 -3.05 14.35
N PRO A 464 -0.76 -3.02 15.42
CA PRO A 464 -0.68 -4.04 16.45
C PRO A 464 -0.92 -5.42 15.86
N GLN A 465 -0.17 -6.39 16.37
CA GLN A 465 -0.33 -7.80 15.99
C GLN A 465 -1.74 -8.26 16.33
N ILE A 466 -2.38 -8.99 15.42
CA ILE A 466 -3.71 -9.54 15.63
C ILE A 466 -3.73 -11.06 15.42
N ASP A 467 -4.74 -11.72 16.01
CA ASP A 467 -5.06 -13.11 15.76
C ASP A 467 -6.15 -13.29 14.68
N GLU A 468 -6.56 -14.53 14.43
CA GLU A 468 -7.61 -14.88 13.47
C GLU A 468 -9.00 -14.34 13.82
N THR A 469 -9.22 -13.87 15.04
CA THR A 469 -10.45 -13.19 15.47
C THR A 469 -10.39 -11.67 15.35
N MET A 470 -9.29 -11.14 14.83
CA MET A 470 -8.95 -9.71 14.74
C MET A 470 -8.66 -9.08 16.12
N ALA A 471 -8.55 -9.86 17.19
CA ALA A 471 -8.18 -9.37 18.51
C ALA A 471 -6.70 -8.92 18.54
N VAL A 472 -6.45 -7.77 19.12
CA VAL A 472 -5.09 -7.24 19.30
C VAL A 472 -4.35 -8.04 20.36
N LEU A 473 -3.09 -8.39 20.11
CA LEU A 473 -2.26 -9.22 20.97
C LEU A 473 -1.28 -8.38 21.82
N ASP A 474 -1.10 -8.79 23.07
CA ASP A 474 -0.09 -8.26 23.98
C ASP A 474 1.32 -8.83 23.69
N GLU A 475 2.31 -8.48 24.52
CA GLU A 475 3.69 -8.95 24.40
C GLU A 475 3.85 -10.47 24.58
N ASN A 476 2.89 -11.15 25.20
CA ASN A 476 2.84 -12.60 25.37
C ASN A 476 2.04 -13.30 24.25
N TYR A 477 1.62 -12.54 23.24
CA TYR A 477 0.72 -13.01 22.17
C TYR A 477 -0.65 -13.49 22.70
N ALA A 478 -1.10 -12.95 23.83
CA ALA A 478 -2.44 -13.15 24.33
C ALA A 478 -3.35 -11.99 23.88
N PRO A 479 -4.64 -12.24 23.58
CA PRO A 479 -5.58 -11.18 23.23
C PRO A 479 -5.74 -10.14 24.33
N ILE A 480 -5.66 -8.86 24.00
CA ILE A 480 -6.06 -7.75 24.88
C ILE A 480 -7.59 -7.69 24.86
N PRO A 481 -8.28 -7.99 25.96
CA PRO A 481 -9.72 -8.07 25.95
C PRO A 481 -10.38 -6.75 25.52
N GLY A 482 -11.39 -6.82 24.64
CA GLY A 482 -12.11 -5.65 24.17
C GLY A 482 -11.41 -4.80 23.13
N LEU A 483 -10.23 -5.21 22.61
CA LEU A 483 -9.48 -4.46 21.59
C LEU A 483 -9.31 -5.29 20.32
N TYR A 484 -9.70 -4.70 19.18
CA TYR A 484 -9.60 -5.30 17.85
C TYR A 484 -8.92 -4.32 16.89
N ALA A 485 -8.27 -4.83 15.82
CA ALA A 485 -7.73 -3.98 14.77
C ALA A 485 -7.98 -4.60 13.38
N THR A 486 -8.12 -3.74 12.37
CA THR A 486 -8.57 -4.13 11.03
C THR A 486 -7.94 -3.27 9.93
N GLY A 487 -7.91 -3.82 8.72
CA GLY A 487 -7.40 -3.12 7.54
C GLY A 487 -5.90 -2.81 7.65
N ASN A 488 -5.49 -1.65 7.16
CA ASN A 488 -4.08 -1.25 7.17
C ASN A 488 -3.53 -0.98 8.59
N CYS A 489 -4.38 -0.84 9.59
CA CYS A 489 -4.00 -0.73 10.99
C CYS A 489 -3.70 -2.09 11.63
N ALA A 490 -3.93 -3.22 10.97
CA ALA A 490 -3.73 -4.56 11.50
C ALA A 490 -2.37 -5.13 11.12
N GLY A 491 -1.62 -5.62 12.12
CA GLY A 491 -0.34 -6.32 11.93
C GLY A 491 -0.52 -7.81 11.66
N GLY A 492 0.43 -8.40 10.92
CA GLY A 492 0.51 -9.85 10.73
C GLY A 492 -0.15 -10.40 9.46
N PHE A 493 -0.91 -9.61 8.71
CA PHE A 493 -1.47 -10.05 7.44
C PHE A 493 -0.49 -9.85 6.28
N TYR A 494 0.18 -8.70 6.23
CA TYR A 494 1.19 -8.40 5.23
C TYR A 494 2.59 -8.68 5.76
N GLY A 495 3.47 -9.16 4.88
CA GLY A 495 4.92 -9.18 5.10
C GLY A 495 5.55 -7.84 4.68
N PRO A 496 6.87 -7.83 4.39
CA PRO A 496 7.59 -6.62 3.99
C PRO A 496 7.27 -6.16 2.55
N ASN A 497 6.40 -6.87 1.84
CA ASN A 497 6.01 -6.61 0.46
C ASN A 497 4.50 -6.78 0.28
N TYR A 498 3.89 -5.87 -0.48
CA TYR A 498 2.48 -5.96 -0.84
C TYR A 498 2.30 -6.96 -2.00
N PRO A 499 1.47 -8.01 -1.86
CA PRO A 499 1.42 -9.11 -2.81
C PRO A 499 0.46 -8.86 -3.99
N MET A 500 0.59 -7.74 -4.70
CA MET A 500 -0.29 -7.41 -5.83
C MET A 500 -0.18 -8.42 -6.97
N GLN A 501 1.00 -9.04 -7.16
CA GLN A 501 1.18 -10.11 -8.14
C GLN A 501 0.29 -11.34 -7.89
N VAL A 502 -0.23 -11.50 -6.66
CA VAL A 502 -1.22 -12.55 -6.33
C VAL A 502 -2.63 -12.03 -6.53
N GLN A 503 -2.92 -10.83 -6.04
CA GLN A 503 -4.26 -10.22 -6.13
C GLN A 503 -4.20 -8.70 -6.05
N SER A 504 -4.70 -8.03 -7.07
CA SER A 504 -5.00 -6.60 -7.04
C SER A 504 -6.16 -6.31 -6.07
N GLY A 505 -6.16 -5.13 -5.43
CA GLY A 505 -7.23 -4.73 -4.51
C GLY A 505 -7.30 -5.49 -3.18
N LEU A 506 -6.27 -6.28 -2.86
CA LEU A 506 -6.22 -7.12 -1.64
C LEU A 506 -6.37 -6.29 -0.36
N ALA A 507 -5.76 -5.08 -0.28
CA ALA A 507 -5.81 -4.27 0.92
C ALA A 507 -7.24 -3.84 1.28
N ARG A 508 -8.05 -3.49 0.29
CA ARG A 508 -9.45 -3.13 0.52
C ARG A 508 -10.30 -4.35 0.85
N ALA A 509 -10.09 -5.48 0.17
CA ALA A 509 -10.79 -6.73 0.47
C ALA A 509 -10.48 -7.22 1.89
N PHE A 510 -9.20 -7.24 2.28
CA PHE A 510 -8.81 -7.55 3.67
C PHE A 510 -9.41 -6.57 4.67
N GLY A 511 -9.45 -5.27 4.34
CA GLY A 511 -10.09 -4.25 5.18
C GLY A 511 -11.57 -4.58 5.46
N VAL A 512 -12.32 -4.91 4.42
CA VAL A 512 -13.75 -5.27 4.56
C VAL A 512 -13.92 -6.57 5.34
N VAL A 513 -13.17 -7.62 4.98
CA VAL A 513 -13.24 -8.92 5.66
C VAL A 513 -12.89 -8.79 7.14
N SER A 514 -11.74 -8.17 7.46
CA SER A 514 -11.30 -8.00 8.84
C SER A 514 -12.21 -7.07 9.64
N GLY A 515 -12.79 -6.04 9.01
CA GLY A 515 -13.77 -5.15 9.65
C GLY A 515 -15.02 -5.88 10.08
N CYS A 516 -15.62 -6.65 9.17
CA CYS A 516 -16.79 -7.48 9.49
C CYS A 516 -16.50 -8.48 10.60
N LEU A 517 -15.34 -9.17 10.53
CA LEU A 517 -14.97 -10.17 11.53
C LEU A 517 -14.67 -9.54 12.90
N ALA A 518 -13.98 -8.40 12.94
CA ALA A 518 -13.68 -7.69 14.19
C ALA A 518 -14.94 -7.37 14.98
N SER A 519 -15.94 -6.78 14.32
CA SER A 519 -17.21 -6.44 14.98
C SER A 519 -18.00 -7.66 15.41
N LYS A 520 -18.12 -8.69 14.55
CA LYS A 520 -18.83 -9.94 14.91
C LYS A 520 -18.17 -10.64 16.09
N ASN A 521 -16.84 -10.73 16.10
CA ASN A 521 -16.11 -11.35 17.20
C ASN A 521 -16.18 -10.53 18.49
N ALA A 522 -16.14 -9.18 18.40
CA ALA A 522 -16.34 -8.31 19.56
C ALA A 522 -17.73 -8.51 20.20
N LEU A 523 -18.78 -8.63 19.40
CA LEU A 523 -20.13 -8.90 19.88
C LEU A 523 -20.26 -10.29 20.53
N ALA A 524 -19.57 -11.29 20.01
CA ALA A 524 -19.61 -12.66 20.51
C ALA A 524 -18.78 -12.88 21.78
N SER A 525 -17.75 -12.05 22.04
CA SER A 525 -16.75 -12.24 23.12
C SER A 525 -17.14 -11.66 24.47
N ALA A 526 -18.39 -11.31 24.70
CA ALA A 526 -18.85 -10.62 25.91
C ALA A 526 -19.26 -11.53 27.06
#